data_02bf522f55834401f9b9269e986c265e
#
_entry.id   02bf522f55834401f9b9269e986c265e
#
_cell.length_a   1.000
_cell.length_b   1.000
_cell.length_c   1.000
_cell.angle_alpha   90.00
_cell.angle_beta   90.00
_cell.angle_gamma   90.00
#
_symmetry.space_group_name_H-M   'P 1'
#
loop_
_entity.id
_entity.type
_entity.pdbx_description
1 polymer ?
#
loop_
_entity_poly.entity_id
_entity_poly.type
_entity_poly.pdbx_seq_one_letter_code
_entity_poly.pdbx_strand_id
1 'polypeptide(L)'
;MKLCCTSVMLPHWTLDQTFDKLAECGYEAIELRCRYNPDDPAVEPAFWGRHLSDVSPDNILAKAPAICAAAKRSGVRVAALAPKCLIDEEDEIRKLFAGALAIDADNPPLIRIGAPRHDRAQAYMPQFLAARSGFAQVAELAAEYGVKVLYEIHTGTVAVTCSRALELLRDLDSARIGAIYDVPNMLRVGLEDTRMGMELLGPYMAHVHIGNGVLEAGECDKNGQQKWQWSFCALQEGVADIPQIVEDLRAVGYTGYVSLEEFGPGDDAEKVKSQGTYLKALAGG
;
A
#
# COMPACT_ATOMS: atom_id res chain seq x y z
N MET A 1 -9.12 13.99 -4.02
CA MET A 1 -8.87 12.65 -3.47
C MET A 1 -9.69 11.65 -4.27
N LYS A 2 -9.09 10.53 -4.69
CA LYS A 2 -9.73 9.50 -5.54
C LYS A 2 -9.79 8.17 -4.78
N LEU A 3 -10.91 7.46 -4.89
CA LEU A 3 -11.10 6.20 -4.16
C LEU A 3 -10.40 5.04 -4.86
N CYS A 4 -9.54 4.36 -4.13
CA CYS A 4 -8.81 3.16 -4.53
C CYS A 4 -9.03 2.02 -3.53
N CYS A 5 -8.75 0.80 -3.93
CA CYS A 5 -8.76 -0.35 -3.04
C CYS A 5 -7.56 -1.25 -3.34
N THR A 6 -6.89 -1.73 -2.31
CA THR A 6 -5.86 -2.76 -2.51
C THR A 6 -6.49 -4.11 -2.77
N SER A 7 -6.08 -4.79 -3.83
CA SER A 7 -6.53 -6.16 -4.09
C SER A 7 -5.89 -7.21 -3.17
N VAL A 8 -4.96 -6.79 -2.31
CA VAL A 8 -4.41 -7.67 -1.26
C VAL A 8 -5.51 -8.16 -0.32
N MET A 9 -6.55 -7.36 -0.08
CA MET A 9 -7.71 -7.75 0.74
C MET A 9 -8.77 -8.58 -0.01
N LEU A 10 -8.56 -8.91 -1.30
CA LEU A 10 -9.54 -9.57 -2.17
C LEU A 10 -9.03 -10.92 -2.73
N PRO A 11 -8.60 -11.87 -1.87
CA PRO A 11 -7.95 -13.10 -2.32
C PRO A 11 -8.89 -14.03 -3.11
N HIS A 12 -10.19 -13.94 -2.86
CA HIS A 12 -11.22 -14.83 -3.43
C HIS A 12 -11.75 -14.36 -4.80
N TRP A 13 -11.25 -13.22 -5.32
CA TRP A 13 -11.73 -12.68 -6.60
C TRP A 13 -10.70 -12.91 -7.71
N THR A 14 -11.18 -13.36 -8.85
CA THR A 14 -10.38 -13.38 -10.08
C THR A 14 -10.04 -11.95 -10.51
N LEU A 15 -9.12 -11.81 -11.47
CA LEU A 15 -8.75 -10.49 -12.01
C LEU A 15 -10.00 -9.72 -12.50
N ASP A 16 -10.82 -10.36 -13.35
CA ASP A 16 -12.03 -9.73 -13.88
C ASP A 16 -13.02 -9.36 -12.78
N GLN A 17 -13.29 -10.27 -11.86
CA GLN A 17 -14.19 -10.00 -10.72
C GLN A 17 -13.70 -8.83 -9.87
N THR A 18 -12.40 -8.71 -9.67
CA THR A 18 -11.83 -7.61 -8.89
C THR A 18 -12.15 -6.26 -9.53
N PHE A 19 -11.91 -6.12 -10.83
CA PHE A 19 -12.20 -4.87 -11.54
C PHE A 19 -13.69 -4.56 -11.61
N ASP A 20 -14.53 -5.56 -11.96
CA ASP A 20 -15.96 -5.37 -12.13
C ASP A 20 -16.65 -5.00 -10.79
N LYS A 21 -16.32 -5.72 -9.70
CA LYS A 21 -16.91 -5.43 -8.38
C LYS A 21 -16.45 -4.09 -7.80
N LEU A 22 -15.17 -3.69 -8.01
CA LEU A 22 -14.71 -2.37 -7.62
C LEU A 22 -15.44 -1.27 -8.38
N ALA A 23 -15.68 -1.44 -9.68
CA ALA A 23 -16.47 -0.50 -10.48
C ALA A 23 -17.93 -0.41 -9.97
N GLU A 24 -18.59 -1.54 -9.68
CA GLU A 24 -19.94 -1.59 -9.11
C GLU A 24 -20.03 -0.85 -7.77
N CYS A 25 -18.99 -0.94 -6.95
CA CYS A 25 -18.86 -0.19 -5.69
C CYS A 25 -18.38 1.25 -5.91
N GLY A 26 -18.11 1.67 -7.17
CA GLY A 26 -17.73 3.01 -7.58
C GLY A 26 -16.33 3.43 -7.11
N TYR A 27 -15.40 2.52 -7.05
CA TYR A 27 -13.97 2.82 -6.95
C TYR A 27 -13.46 3.31 -8.30
N GLU A 28 -12.54 4.27 -8.26
CA GLU A 28 -11.90 4.83 -9.45
C GLU A 28 -10.63 4.08 -9.83
N ALA A 29 -10.02 3.39 -8.85
CA ALA A 29 -8.77 2.70 -9.06
C ALA A 29 -8.60 1.45 -8.18
N ILE A 30 -7.62 0.65 -8.58
CA ILE A 30 -7.13 -0.51 -7.85
C ILE A 30 -5.62 -0.35 -7.57
N GLU A 31 -5.20 -0.72 -6.37
CA GLU A 31 -3.83 -1.08 -6.08
C GLU A 31 -3.69 -2.60 -6.27
N LEU A 32 -3.06 -3.00 -7.35
CA LEU A 32 -3.03 -4.39 -7.79
C LEU A 32 -1.94 -5.17 -7.05
N ARG A 33 -2.34 -6.20 -6.29
CA ARG A 33 -1.41 -7.16 -5.72
C ARG A 33 -0.59 -7.82 -6.84
N CYS A 34 0.73 -7.78 -6.72
CA CYS A 34 1.67 -8.39 -7.66
C CYS A 34 2.68 -9.23 -6.88
N ARG A 35 2.29 -10.44 -6.48
CA ARG A 35 3.08 -11.33 -5.59
C ARG A 35 2.94 -12.76 -6.05
N TYR A 36 3.97 -13.56 -5.82
CA TYR A 36 3.92 -15.00 -6.06
C TYR A 36 2.83 -15.66 -5.22
N ASN A 37 2.09 -16.55 -5.83
CA ASN A 37 1.22 -17.46 -5.12
C ASN A 37 2.05 -18.65 -4.58
N PRO A 38 1.58 -19.37 -3.54
CA PRO A 38 2.14 -20.67 -3.18
C PRO A 38 2.10 -21.66 -4.36
N ASP A 39 3.08 -22.55 -4.43
CA ASP A 39 3.17 -23.54 -5.51
C ASP A 39 1.99 -24.53 -5.50
N ASP A 40 1.45 -24.83 -4.31
CA ASP A 40 0.30 -25.71 -4.17
C ASP A 40 -1.01 -24.95 -4.51
N PRO A 41 -1.68 -25.31 -5.63
CA PRO A 41 -2.93 -24.69 -6.01
C PRO A 41 -4.12 -25.05 -5.11
N ALA A 42 -3.98 -26.06 -4.24
CA ALA A 42 -5.01 -26.45 -3.29
C ALA A 42 -5.03 -25.57 -2.02
N VAL A 43 -4.03 -24.70 -1.83
CA VAL A 43 -4.03 -23.75 -0.72
C VAL A 43 -5.21 -22.78 -0.89
N GLU A 44 -6.04 -22.66 0.14
CA GLU A 44 -7.18 -21.74 0.14
C GLU A 44 -6.70 -20.28 0.01
N PRO A 45 -7.47 -19.44 -0.73
CA PRO A 45 -7.15 -18.02 -0.84
C PRO A 45 -7.13 -17.33 0.52
N ALA A 46 -6.14 -16.46 0.73
CA ALA A 46 -5.99 -15.68 1.95
C ALA A 46 -5.23 -14.37 1.67
N PHE A 47 -5.45 -13.33 2.46
CA PHE A 47 -4.87 -11.99 2.25
C PHE A 47 -3.36 -12.02 1.98
N TRP A 48 -2.61 -12.77 2.77
CA TRP A 48 -1.16 -12.84 2.68
C TRP A 48 -0.63 -14.08 1.94
N GLY A 49 -1.55 -14.92 1.45
CA GLY A 49 -1.29 -16.18 0.76
C GLY A 49 -1.66 -16.15 -0.71
N ARG A 50 -2.34 -17.23 -1.14
CA ARG A 50 -2.80 -17.41 -2.51
C ARG A 50 -3.90 -16.40 -2.87
N HIS A 51 -3.89 -15.93 -4.12
CA HIS A 51 -4.95 -15.09 -4.71
C HIS A 51 -5.43 -15.67 -6.04
N LEU A 52 -6.73 -15.58 -6.30
CA LEU A 52 -7.31 -16.03 -7.57
C LEU A 52 -6.94 -15.12 -8.76
N SER A 53 -6.61 -13.84 -8.52
CA SER A 53 -6.11 -12.93 -9.55
C SER A 53 -4.74 -13.34 -10.10
N ASP A 54 -3.92 -14.01 -9.28
CA ASP A 54 -2.62 -14.62 -9.64
C ASP A 54 -1.72 -13.73 -10.50
N VAL A 55 -1.49 -12.49 -10.08
CA VAL A 55 -0.52 -11.58 -10.69
C VAL A 55 0.78 -11.60 -9.89
N SER A 56 1.91 -11.80 -10.57
CA SER A 56 3.25 -11.86 -9.97
C SER A 56 4.27 -11.11 -10.83
N PRO A 57 5.48 -10.80 -10.32
CA PRO A 57 6.52 -10.18 -11.14
C PRO A 57 6.85 -10.96 -12.41
N ASP A 58 6.85 -12.29 -12.36
CA ASP A 58 7.17 -13.13 -13.52
C ASP A 58 6.07 -13.12 -14.60
N ASN A 59 4.81 -12.94 -14.23
CA ASN A 59 3.71 -13.06 -15.18
C ASN A 59 3.02 -11.72 -15.51
N ILE A 60 3.33 -10.62 -14.81
CA ILE A 60 2.65 -9.33 -14.99
C ILE A 60 2.73 -8.83 -16.45
N LEU A 61 3.88 -8.98 -17.09
CA LEU A 61 4.05 -8.56 -18.48
C LEU A 61 3.15 -9.35 -19.43
N ALA A 62 3.06 -10.67 -19.25
CA ALA A 62 2.16 -11.53 -20.03
C ALA A 62 0.68 -11.26 -19.71
N LYS A 63 0.36 -10.86 -18.50
CA LYS A 63 -1.01 -10.52 -18.06
C LYS A 63 -1.41 -9.07 -18.35
N ALA A 64 -0.49 -8.19 -18.72
CA ALA A 64 -0.80 -6.79 -18.99
C ALA A 64 -1.96 -6.59 -19.99
N PRO A 65 -2.07 -7.35 -21.12
CA PRO A 65 -3.23 -7.22 -22.00
C PRO A 65 -4.57 -7.51 -21.32
N ALA A 66 -4.63 -8.52 -20.44
CA ALA A 66 -5.83 -8.85 -19.69
C ALA A 66 -6.16 -7.78 -18.62
N ILE A 67 -5.14 -7.27 -17.92
CA ILE A 67 -5.28 -6.16 -16.97
C ILE A 67 -5.80 -4.91 -17.67
N CYS A 68 -5.24 -4.53 -18.82
CA CYS A 68 -5.70 -3.40 -19.62
C CYS A 68 -7.15 -3.58 -20.10
N ALA A 69 -7.51 -4.78 -20.53
CA ALA A 69 -8.88 -5.08 -20.98
C ALA A 69 -9.88 -4.96 -19.81
N ALA A 70 -9.54 -5.48 -18.63
CA ALA A 70 -10.36 -5.36 -17.42
C ALA A 70 -10.50 -3.91 -16.97
N ALA A 71 -9.40 -3.13 -16.94
CA ALA A 71 -9.40 -1.72 -16.60
C ALA A 71 -10.26 -0.90 -17.58
N LYS A 72 -10.11 -1.13 -18.89
CA LYS A 72 -10.92 -0.46 -19.92
C LYS A 72 -12.41 -0.79 -19.82
N ARG A 73 -12.75 -2.05 -19.56
CA ARG A 73 -14.14 -2.51 -19.43
C ARG A 73 -14.82 -1.91 -18.22
N SER A 74 -14.14 -1.90 -17.09
CA SER A 74 -14.70 -1.46 -15.79
C SER A 74 -14.60 0.05 -15.57
N GLY A 75 -13.69 0.73 -16.26
CA GLY A 75 -13.32 2.12 -15.96
C GLY A 75 -12.44 2.29 -14.71
N VAL A 76 -12.06 1.20 -14.04
CA VAL A 76 -11.18 1.21 -12.86
C VAL A 76 -9.73 1.19 -13.31
N ARG A 77 -8.95 2.21 -12.92
CA ARG A 77 -7.55 2.34 -13.28
C ARG A 77 -6.64 1.56 -12.34
N VAL A 78 -5.53 1.04 -12.82
CA VAL A 78 -4.45 0.53 -11.96
C VAL A 78 -3.64 1.73 -11.45
N ALA A 79 -3.84 2.10 -10.17
CA ALA A 79 -3.14 3.23 -9.55
C ALA A 79 -1.74 2.85 -9.05
N ALA A 80 -1.62 1.65 -8.51
CA ALA A 80 -0.36 1.16 -7.96
C ALA A 80 -0.23 -0.37 -8.11
N LEU A 81 1.00 -0.85 -8.03
CA LEU A 81 1.34 -2.26 -7.86
C LEU A 81 1.81 -2.50 -6.42
N ALA A 82 1.28 -3.55 -5.78
CA ALA A 82 1.62 -3.97 -4.42
C ALA A 82 2.41 -5.29 -4.40
N PRO A 83 3.67 -5.30 -4.85
CA PRO A 83 4.53 -6.47 -4.78
C PRO A 83 5.02 -6.73 -3.35
N LYS A 84 5.78 -7.82 -3.19
CA LYS A 84 6.59 -8.12 -2.00
C LYS A 84 8.08 -8.14 -2.38
N CYS A 85 8.51 -7.10 -3.10
CA CYS A 85 9.85 -6.94 -3.61
C CYS A 85 10.63 -5.97 -2.71
N LEU A 86 11.89 -6.26 -2.42
CA LEU A 86 12.79 -5.45 -1.62
C LEU A 86 13.76 -4.64 -2.50
N ILE A 87 14.41 -3.64 -1.91
CA ILE A 87 15.32 -2.71 -2.59
C ILE A 87 16.54 -3.38 -3.23
N ASP A 88 16.91 -4.57 -2.82
CA ASP A 88 18.07 -5.35 -3.32
C ASP A 88 17.69 -6.41 -4.37
N GLU A 89 16.42 -6.53 -4.71
CA GLU A 89 15.90 -7.48 -5.70
C GLU A 89 15.75 -6.84 -7.09
N GLU A 90 16.86 -6.34 -7.67
CA GLU A 90 16.85 -5.54 -8.91
C GLU A 90 16.16 -6.25 -10.09
N ASP A 91 16.36 -7.54 -10.28
CA ASP A 91 15.73 -8.28 -11.37
C ASP A 91 14.20 -8.28 -11.24
N GLU A 92 13.68 -8.42 -10.02
CA GLU A 92 12.24 -8.35 -9.73
C GLU A 92 11.71 -6.93 -9.96
N ILE A 93 12.47 -5.92 -9.53
CA ILE A 93 12.15 -4.51 -9.75
C ILE A 93 12.00 -4.20 -11.25
N ARG A 94 12.94 -4.68 -12.07
CA ARG A 94 12.91 -4.49 -13.54
C ARG A 94 11.68 -5.15 -14.19
N LYS A 95 11.27 -6.34 -13.73
CA LYS A 95 10.04 -7.01 -14.20
C LYS A 95 8.80 -6.19 -13.86
N LEU A 96 8.73 -5.65 -12.63
CA LEU A 96 7.63 -4.79 -12.19
C LEU A 96 7.55 -3.50 -13.01
N PHE A 97 8.68 -2.86 -13.32
CA PHE A 97 8.75 -1.66 -14.14
C PHE A 97 8.26 -1.93 -15.57
N ALA A 98 8.72 -3.02 -16.19
CA ALA A 98 8.25 -3.43 -17.50
C ALA A 98 6.74 -3.73 -17.50
N GLY A 99 6.24 -4.39 -16.45
CA GLY A 99 4.82 -4.66 -16.28
C GLY A 99 3.99 -3.38 -16.10
N ALA A 100 4.47 -2.42 -15.31
CA ALA A 100 3.78 -1.13 -15.11
C ALA A 100 3.67 -0.35 -16.43
N LEU A 101 4.74 -0.28 -17.20
CA LEU A 101 4.75 0.36 -18.53
C LEU A 101 3.85 -0.36 -19.54
N ALA A 102 3.77 -1.69 -19.48
CA ALA A 102 2.88 -2.46 -20.34
C ALA A 102 1.39 -2.28 -19.98
N ILE A 103 1.07 -1.93 -18.74
CA ILE A 103 -0.30 -1.61 -18.30
C ILE A 103 -0.70 -0.20 -18.75
N ASP A 104 0.14 0.80 -18.54
CA ASP A 104 -0.13 2.19 -18.96
C ASP A 104 1.22 2.92 -19.15
N ALA A 105 1.65 3.08 -20.40
CA ALA A 105 2.93 3.70 -20.71
C ALA A 105 2.94 5.23 -20.48
N ASP A 106 1.80 5.88 -20.66
CA ASP A 106 1.68 7.34 -20.52
C ASP A 106 1.58 7.76 -19.04
N ASN A 107 0.97 6.89 -18.23
CA ASN A 107 0.79 7.11 -16.79
C ASN A 107 0.98 5.81 -16.02
N PRO A 108 2.21 5.32 -15.89
CA PRO A 108 2.45 4.02 -15.26
C PRO A 108 1.92 3.95 -13.82
N PRO A 109 1.39 2.80 -13.39
CA PRO A 109 1.07 2.57 -11.99
C PRO A 109 2.27 2.87 -11.09
N LEU A 110 2.03 3.44 -9.91
CA LEU A 110 3.04 3.56 -8.87
C LEU A 110 3.49 2.17 -8.42
N ILE A 111 4.75 2.00 -8.02
CA ILE A 111 5.27 0.66 -7.70
C ILE A 111 5.82 0.66 -6.28
N ARG A 112 5.19 -0.07 -5.37
CA ARG A 112 5.67 -0.22 -4.01
C ARG A 112 6.94 -1.08 -3.98
N ILE A 113 8.02 -0.56 -3.37
CA ILE A 113 9.24 -1.31 -3.10
C ILE A 113 9.44 -1.37 -1.59
N GLY A 114 9.62 -2.58 -1.06
CA GLY A 114 9.75 -2.82 0.37
C GLY A 114 11.10 -2.38 0.93
N ALA A 115 11.06 -1.80 2.12
CA ALA A 115 12.27 -1.53 2.89
C ALA A 115 12.73 -2.76 3.67
N PRO A 116 14.03 -2.87 3.96
CA PRO A 116 14.53 -3.88 4.89
C PRO A 116 13.87 -3.76 6.26
N ARG A 117 13.63 -4.89 6.91
CA ARG A 117 13.20 -4.91 8.31
C ARG A 117 14.34 -4.46 9.22
N HIS A 118 13.98 -3.75 10.29
CA HIS A 118 14.93 -3.41 11.33
C HIS A 118 15.36 -4.67 12.12
N ASP A 119 16.64 -5.04 12.00
CA ASP A 119 17.25 -6.07 12.81
C ASP A 119 17.70 -5.48 14.15
N ARG A 120 17.03 -5.83 15.23
CA ARG A 120 17.32 -5.34 16.59
C ARG A 120 18.64 -5.86 17.16
N ALA A 121 19.27 -6.87 16.54
CA ALA A 121 20.58 -7.37 16.94
C ALA A 121 21.72 -6.48 16.41
N GLN A 122 21.43 -5.55 15.52
CA GLN A 122 22.40 -4.65 14.90
C GLN A 122 22.13 -3.19 15.25
N ALA A 123 23.16 -2.34 15.13
CA ALA A 123 23.00 -0.90 15.28
C ALA A 123 22.06 -0.33 14.22
N TYR A 124 21.17 0.59 14.62
CA TYR A 124 20.13 1.15 13.75
C TYR A 124 20.68 1.98 12.58
N MET A 125 21.59 2.91 12.86
CA MET A 125 22.05 3.88 11.85
C MET A 125 22.71 3.24 10.62
N PRO A 126 23.56 2.22 10.72
CA PRO A 126 24.07 1.52 9.54
C PRO A 126 22.96 0.93 8.66
N GLN A 127 21.92 0.34 9.25
CA GLN A 127 20.77 -0.23 8.53
C GLN A 127 19.97 0.87 7.82
N PHE A 128 19.74 1.99 8.51
CA PHE A 128 19.05 3.15 7.93
C PHE A 128 19.80 3.74 6.74
N LEU A 129 21.13 3.93 6.86
CA LEU A 129 21.96 4.47 5.79
C LEU A 129 22.04 3.50 4.60
N ALA A 130 22.12 2.20 4.84
CA ALA A 130 22.07 1.18 3.79
C ALA A 130 20.73 1.22 3.03
N ALA A 131 19.61 1.31 3.74
CA ALA A 131 18.30 1.45 3.12
C ALA A 131 18.18 2.73 2.30
N ARG A 132 18.68 3.87 2.82
CA ARG A 132 18.71 5.14 2.08
C ARG A 132 19.52 5.03 0.78
N SER A 133 20.68 4.38 0.82
CA SER A 133 21.48 4.12 -0.38
C SER A 133 20.75 3.23 -1.38
N GLY A 134 20.08 2.16 -0.90
CA GLY A 134 19.29 1.27 -1.75
C GLY A 134 18.11 1.99 -2.41
N PHE A 135 17.36 2.82 -1.69
CA PHE A 135 16.29 3.62 -2.28
C PHE A 135 16.81 4.66 -3.27
N ALA A 136 18.02 5.22 -3.09
CA ALA A 136 18.62 6.10 -4.07
C ALA A 136 18.90 5.35 -5.39
N GLN A 137 19.45 4.13 -5.33
CA GLN A 137 19.68 3.29 -6.50
C GLN A 137 18.35 2.91 -7.20
N VAL A 138 17.33 2.55 -6.43
CA VAL A 138 16.00 2.25 -7.00
C VAL A 138 15.36 3.48 -7.65
N ALA A 139 15.55 4.67 -7.10
CA ALA A 139 15.05 5.93 -7.69
C ALA A 139 15.78 6.27 -9.00
N GLU A 140 17.10 6.04 -9.08
CA GLU A 140 17.87 6.17 -10.32
C GLU A 140 17.35 5.20 -11.39
N LEU A 141 17.16 3.93 -11.03
CA LEU A 141 16.58 2.93 -11.92
C LEU A 141 15.16 3.32 -12.37
N ALA A 142 14.33 3.84 -11.47
CA ALA A 142 12.99 4.33 -11.80
C ALA A 142 13.03 5.50 -12.80
N ALA A 143 14.06 6.36 -12.71
CA ALA A 143 14.26 7.45 -13.66
C ALA A 143 14.58 6.93 -15.08
N GLU A 144 15.39 5.88 -15.20
CA GLU A 144 15.70 5.24 -16.50
C GLU A 144 14.44 4.71 -17.21
N TYR A 145 13.51 4.14 -16.42
CA TYR A 145 12.25 3.60 -16.96
C TYR A 145 11.13 4.63 -17.07
N GLY A 146 11.27 5.83 -16.49
CA GLY A 146 10.20 6.82 -16.48
C GLY A 146 9.04 6.48 -15.52
N VAL A 147 9.26 5.60 -14.54
CA VAL A 147 8.26 5.19 -13.52
C VAL A 147 8.48 5.90 -12.19
N LYS A 148 7.56 5.71 -11.23
CA LYS A 148 7.70 6.21 -9.86
C LYS A 148 7.54 5.07 -8.86
N VAL A 149 8.51 4.93 -7.96
CA VAL A 149 8.49 3.95 -6.88
C VAL A 149 7.98 4.56 -5.58
N LEU A 150 7.46 3.71 -4.69
CA LEU A 150 6.93 4.11 -3.39
C LEU A 150 7.63 3.34 -2.27
N TYR A 151 8.10 4.08 -1.28
CA TYR A 151 8.40 3.55 0.04
C TYR A 151 7.11 3.50 0.87
N GLU A 152 6.77 2.37 1.47
CA GLU A 152 5.66 2.25 2.40
C GLU A 152 6.11 2.51 3.84
N ILE A 153 5.48 3.45 4.55
CA ILE A 153 5.73 3.66 5.99
C ILE A 153 5.14 2.47 6.74
N HIS A 154 5.96 1.42 6.95
CA HIS A 154 5.50 0.12 7.42
C HIS A 154 6.14 -0.28 8.75
N THR A 155 5.33 -0.87 9.65
CA THR A 155 5.83 -1.41 10.93
C THR A 155 6.97 -2.40 10.75
N GLY A 156 7.96 -2.31 11.63
CA GLY A 156 9.11 -3.23 11.64
C GLY A 156 10.17 -2.95 10.58
N THR A 157 10.03 -1.90 9.78
CA THR A 157 11.06 -1.42 8.87
C THR A 157 11.98 -0.40 9.55
N VAL A 158 12.96 0.14 8.80
CA VAL A 158 13.91 1.13 9.30
C VAL A 158 13.33 2.55 9.42
N ALA A 159 12.17 2.83 8.80
CA ALA A 159 11.54 4.16 8.85
C ALA A 159 10.02 4.02 8.99
N VAL A 160 9.52 4.08 10.21
CA VAL A 160 8.15 3.73 10.58
C VAL A 160 7.23 4.94 10.84
N THR A 161 7.73 6.16 10.61
CA THR A 161 7.01 7.43 10.80
C THR A 161 7.26 8.36 9.61
N CYS A 162 6.43 9.40 9.44
CA CYS A 162 6.60 10.39 8.36
C CYS A 162 7.94 11.11 8.46
N SER A 163 8.35 11.49 9.66
CA SER A 163 9.65 12.14 9.90
C SER A 163 10.84 11.25 9.49
N ARG A 164 10.76 9.95 9.78
CA ARG A 164 11.80 9.00 9.34
C ARG A 164 11.75 8.69 7.85
N ALA A 165 10.56 8.60 7.28
CA ALA A 165 10.39 8.46 5.84
C ALA A 165 10.94 9.68 5.09
N LEU A 166 10.71 10.90 5.59
CA LEU A 166 11.32 12.10 5.02
C LEU A 166 12.85 12.04 5.07
N GLU A 167 13.45 11.64 6.21
CA GLU A 167 14.92 11.47 6.29
C GLU A 167 15.46 10.41 5.33
N LEU A 168 14.68 9.35 5.07
CA LEU A 168 15.04 8.30 4.12
C LEU A 168 15.04 8.83 2.68
N LEU A 169 14.05 9.66 2.31
CA LEU A 169 13.78 10.07 0.94
C LEU A 169 14.31 11.46 0.59
N ARG A 170 14.64 12.30 1.59
CA ARG A 170 15.13 13.65 1.34
C ARG A 170 16.34 13.63 0.39
N ASP A 171 16.41 14.58 -0.48
CA ASP A 171 17.43 14.74 -1.52
C ASP A 171 17.29 13.79 -2.72
N LEU A 172 16.29 12.89 -2.73
CA LEU A 172 15.92 12.11 -3.90
C LEU A 172 14.88 12.85 -4.74
N ASP A 173 14.82 12.56 -6.03
CA ASP A 173 13.82 13.16 -6.92
C ASP A 173 12.39 12.66 -6.59
N SER A 174 11.56 13.54 -6.03
CA SER A 174 10.17 13.21 -5.70
C SER A 174 9.30 12.88 -6.91
N ALA A 175 9.74 13.16 -8.15
CA ALA A 175 9.09 12.68 -9.35
C ALA A 175 9.31 11.17 -9.57
N ARG A 176 10.36 10.58 -8.99
CA ARG A 176 10.76 9.18 -9.18
C ARG A 176 10.55 8.31 -7.95
N ILE A 177 10.52 8.91 -6.77
CA ILE A 177 10.26 8.20 -5.52
C ILE A 177 9.29 9.00 -4.64
N GLY A 178 8.43 8.29 -3.94
CA GLY A 178 7.52 8.85 -2.94
C GLY A 178 7.29 7.92 -1.79
N ALA A 179 6.40 8.31 -0.89
CA ALA A 179 5.96 7.52 0.25
C ALA A 179 4.48 7.16 0.14
N ILE A 180 4.14 6.00 0.66
CA ILE A 180 2.78 5.64 1.03
C ILE A 180 2.59 6.09 2.48
N TYR A 181 1.65 7.01 2.70
CA TYR A 181 1.15 7.38 4.02
C TYR A 181 0.21 6.27 4.49
N ASP A 182 0.71 5.38 5.32
CA ASP A 182 0.01 4.14 5.70
C ASP A 182 -0.55 4.27 7.13
N VAL A 183 -1.83 4.57 7.22
CA VAL A 183 -2.52 4.78 8.51
C VAL A 183 -2.45 3.53 9.40
N PRO A 184 -2.85 2.31 8.95
CA PRO A 184 -2.83 1.13 9.80
C PRO A 184 -1.44 0.79 10.37
N ASN A 185 -0.41 0.95 9.57
CA ASN A 185 0.96 0.67 10.01
C ASN A 185 1.46 1.71 11.01
N MET A 186 1.18 2.99 10.80
CA MET A 186 1.59 4.05 11.71
C MET A 186 0.88 3.97 13.08
N LEU A 187 -0.39 3.59 13.13
CA LEU A 187 -1.13 3.36 14.38
C LEU A 187 -0.42 2.37 15.31
N ARG A 188 0.22 1.35 14.75
CA ARG A 188 0.88 0.27 15.51
C ARG A 188 2.20 0.69 16.18
N VAL A 189 2.78 1.80 15.76
CA VAL A 189 4.07 2.31 16.29
C VAL A 189 3.96 3.64 17.01
N GLY A 190 2.78 4.23 17.03
CA GLY A 190 2.51 5.57 17.54
C GLY A 190 2.40 6.58 16.41
N LEU A 191 1.18 6.98 16.14
CA LEU A 191 0.85 7.94 15.09
C LEU A 191 1.45 9.32 15.42
N GLU A 192 2.19 9.90 14.50
CA GLU A 192 2.49 11.33 14.52
C GLU A 192 1.19 12.12 14.28
N ASP A 193 1.12 13.38 14.71
CA ASP A 193 0.02 14.25 14.30
C ASP A 193 -0.17 14.17 12.77
N THR A 194 -1.40 13.87 12.35
CA THR A 194 -1.69 13.48 10.96
C THR A 194 -1.37 14.61 9.99
N ARG A 195 -1.79 15.83 10.32
CA ARG A 195 -1.54 17.00 9.50
C ARG A 195 -0.05 17.32 9.41
N MET A 196 0.65 17.32 10.54
CA MET A 196 2.10 17.54 10.59
C MET A 196 2.85 16.49 9.77
N GLY A 197 2.49 15.21 9.90
CA GLY A 197 3.13 14.13 9.15
C GLY A 197 2.95 14.27 7.63
N MET A 198 1.74 14.65 7.18
CA MET A 198 1.46 14.90 5.77
C MET A 198 2.24 16.11 5.23
N GLU A 199 2.28 17.21 5.99
CA GLU A 199 3.06 18.41 5.61
C GLU A 199 4.56 18.14 5.56
N LEU A 200 5.10 17.33 6.48
CA LEU A 200 6.50 16.90 6.47
C LEU A 200 6.86 16.10 5.22
N LEU A 201 6.01 15.15 4.82
CA LEU A 201 6.24 14.38 3.59
C LEU A 201 6.18 15.26 2.34
N GLY A 202 5.29 16.26 2.33
CA GLY A 202 5.19 17.23 1.24
C GLY A 202 5.11 16.55 -0.14
N PRO A 203 6.05 16.84 -1.07
CA PRO A 203 6.04 16.30 -2.43
C PRO A 203 6.31 14.78 -2.50
N TYR A 204 6.80 14.19 -1.42
CA TYR A 204 6.99 12.73 -1.35
C TYR A 204 5.70 11.98 -1.03
N MET A 205 4.63 12.61 -0.51
CA MET A 205 3.37 11.93 -0.23
C MET A 205 2.65 11.58 -1.55
N ALA A 206 2.81 10.37 -2.04
CA ALA A 206 2.39 9.97 -3.37
C ALA A 206 1.19 9.00 -3.38
N HIS A 207 0.94 8.29 -2.29
CA HIS A 207 -0.16 7.34 -2.13
C HIS A 207 -0.59 7.28 -0.67
N VAL A 208 -1.81 6.85 -0.41
CA VAL A 208 -2.35 6.71 0.94
C VAL A 208 -2.99 5.34 1.10
N HIS A 209 -2.59 4.61 2.14
CA HIS A 209 -3.34 3.46 2.63
C HIS A 209 -4.22 3.92 3.78
N ILE A 210 -5.52 3.65 3.68
CA ILE A 210 -6.49 3.96 4.71
C ILE A 210 -7.13 2.69 5.23
N GLY A 211 -7.00 2.49 6.52
CA GLY A 211 -7.52 1.38 7.28
C GLY A 211 -7.57 1.76 8.75
N ASN A 212 -8.17 0.92 9.56
CA ASN A 212 -8.27 1.16 10.99
C ASN A 212 -8.04 -0.13 11.78
N GLY A 213 -7.84 -0.01 13.06
CA GLY A 213 -7.68 -1.15 13.94
C GLY A 213 -7.73 -0.76 15.40
N VAL A 214 -7.74 -1.77 16.25
CA VAL A 214 -7.81 -1.66 17.69
C VAL A 214 -6.69 -2.42 18.35
N LEU A 215 -6.35 -2.01 19.59
CA LEU A 215 -5.48 -2.75 20.48
C LEU A 215 -6.33 -3.45 21.53
N GLU A 216 -6.28 -4.78 21.54
CA GLU A 216 -7.00 -5.62 22.49
C GLU A 216 -6.05 -6.18 23.53
N ALA A 217 -6.50 -6.23 24.79
CA ALA A 217 -5.74 -6.85 25.86
C ALA A 217 -5.68 -8.37 25.67
N GLY A 218 -4.48 -8.90 25.46
CA GLY A 218 -4.21 -10.33 25.42
C GLY A 218 -3.89 -10.90 26.80
N GLU A 219 -3.23 -12.04 26.86
CA GLU A 219 -2.76 -12.61 28.13
C GLU A 219 -1.52 -11.87 28.64
N CYS A 220 -1.33 -11.90 29.96
CA CYS A 220 -0.08 -11.45 30.56
C CYS A 220 1.05 -12.46 30.28
N ASP A 221 2.28 -11.96 30.07
CA ASP A 221 3.43 -12.83 30.00
C ASP A 221 3.83 -13.36 31.39
N LYS A 222 4.86 -14.26 31.39
CA LYS A 222 5.37 -14.89 32.62
C LYS A 222 5.86 -13.90 33.71
N ASN A 223 6.07 -12.64 33.35
CA ASN A 223 6.50 -11.57 34.27
C ASN A 223 5.33 -10.70 34.73
N GLY A 224 4.09 -11.01 34.34
CA GLY A 224 2.89 -10.23 34.63
C GLY A 224 2.69 -9.02 33.70
N GLN A 225 3.48 -8.88 32.61
CA GLN A 225 3.33 -7.80 31.67
C GLN A 225 2.15 -8.07 30.74
N GLN A 226 1.17 -7.14 30.71
CA GLN A 226 0.06 -7.16 29.78
C GLN A 226 0.56 -7.15 28.34
N LYS A 227 0.11 -8.10 27.52
CA LYS A 227 0.32 -8.10 26.07
C LYS A 227 -0.86 -7.45 25.38
N TRP A 228 -0.57 -6.70 24.32
CA TRP A 228 -1.56 -6.06 23.48
C TRP A 228 -1.51 -6.70 22.08
N GLN A 229 -2.68 -6.99 21.54
CA GLN A 229 -2.84 -7.57 20.22
C GLN A 229 -3.47 -6.53 19.30
N TRP A 230 -2.94 -6.43 18.10
CA TRP A 230 -3.50 -5.58 17.06
C TRP A 230 -4.51 -6.37 16.25
N SER A 231 -5.70 -5.81 16.05
CA SER A 231 -6.76 -6.35 15.18
C SER A 231 -7.23 -5.27 14.22
N PHE A 232 -7.36 -5.62 12.94
CA PHE A 232 -8.01 -4.73 11.97
C PHE A 232 -9.51 -4.69 12.22
N CYS A 233 -10.14 -3.55 11.96
CA CYS A 233 -11.58 -3.35 12.09
C CYS A 233 -12.08 -2.39 11.00
N ALA A 234 -13.41 -2.21 10.94
CA ALA A 234 -14.01 -1.22 10.06
C ALA A 234 -13.48 0.20 10.35
N LEU A 235 -13.47 1.05 9.33
CA LEU A 235 -12.89 2.41 9.43
C LEU A 235 -13.48 3.24 10.57
N GLN A 236 -14.76 3.02 10.89
CA GLN A 236 -15.49 3.74 11.92
C GLN A 236 -15.22 3.24 13.37
N GLU A 237 -14.61 2.07 13.51
CA GLU A 237 -14.54 1.34 14.78
C GLU A 237 -13.17 1.37 15.46
N GLY A 238 -12.15 1.81 14.74
CA GLY A 238 -10.76 1.78 15.20
C GLY A 238 -10.31 3.06 15.89
N VAL A 239 -9.02 3.08 16.25
CA VAL A 239 -8.41 4.18 17.01
C VAL A 239 -8.00 5.37 16.14
N ALA A 240 -7.96 5.23 14.79
CA ALA A 240 -7.73 6.36 13.91
C ALA A 240 -9.00 7.21 13.76
N ASP A 241 -8.85 8.51 13.84
CA ASP A 241 -9.91 9.47 13.47
C ASP A 241 -9.92 9.63 11.94
N ILE A 242 -10.63 8.73 11.25
CA ILE A 242 -10.70 8.73 9.78
C ILE A 242 -11.30 10.02 9.22
N PRO A 243 -12.38 10.61 9.78
CA PRO A 243 -12.85 11.92 9.37
C PRO A 243 -11.76 13.00 9.41
N GLN A 244 -11.01 13.10 10.53
CA GLN A 244 -9.92 14.07 10.67
C GLN A 244 -8.81 13.82 9.63
N ILE A 245 -8.43 12.58 9.40
CA ILE A 245 -7.42 12.22 8.37
C ILE A 245 -7.88 12.68 6.98
N VAL A 246 -9.15 12.50 6.63
CA VAL A 246 -9.71 12.96 5.36
C VAL A 246 -9.71 14.47 5.25
N GLU A 247 -10.01 15.19 6.33
CA GLU A 247 -9.90 16.66 6.38
C GLU A 247 -8.46 17.13 6.22
N ASP A 248 -7.51 16.48 6.87
CA ASP A 248 -6.09 16.78 6.75
C ASP A 248 -5.57 16.54 5.31
N LEU A 249 -5.97 15.45 4.66
CA LEU A 249 -5.66 15.19 3.25
C LEU A 249 -6.16 16.32 2.32
N ARG A 250 -7.38 16.83 2.56
CA ARG A 250 -7.90 17.98 1.81
C ARG A 250 -7.08 19.24 2.10
N ALA A 251 -6.80 19.48 3.33
CA ALA A 251 -6.12 20.69 3.79
C ALA A 251 -4.67 20.78 3.29
N VAL A 252 -3.97 19.64 3.08
CA VAL A 252 -2.66 19.61 2.39
C VAL A 252 -2.79 19.61 0.86
N GLY A 253 -4.00 19.65 0.31
CA GLY A 253 -4.23 19.64 -1.13
C GLY A 253 -3.96 18.30 -1.81
N TYR A 254 -4.09 17.19 -1.10
CA TYR A 254 -3.86 15.86 -1.67
C TYR A 254 -4.96 15.49 -2.68
N THR A 255 -4.56 15.21 -3.92
CA THR A 255 -5.48 14.87 -5.03
C THR A 255 -5.28 13.45 -5.55
N GLY A 256 -4.38 12.69 -4.93
CA GLY A 256 -4.04 11.32 -5.30
C GLY A 256 -5.08 10.28 -4.88
N TYR A 257 -4.66 9.03 -4.91
CA TYR A 257 -5.50 7.89 -4.55
C TYR A 257 -5.40 7.57 -3.06
N VAL A 258 -6.56 7.28 -2.46
CA VAL A 258 -6.69 6.73 -1.10
C VAL A 258 -7.14 5.29 -1.24
N SER A 259 -6.24 4.36 -0.94
CA SER A 259 -6.41 2.91 -1.10
C SER A 259 -6.93 2.30 0.20
N LEU A 260 -8.13 1.73 0.15
CA LEU A 260 -8.71 1.01 1.27
C LEU A 260 -7.89 -0.25 1.60
N GLU A 261 -7.55 -0.39 2.88
CA GLU A 261 -6.92 -1.57 3.49
C GLU A 261 -7.70 -2.01 4.73
N GLU A 262 -8.72 -2.83 4.56
CA GLU A 262 -9.52 -3.38 5.66
C GLU A 262 -9.36 -4.91 5.71
N PHE A 263 -8.45 -5.37 6.57
CA PHE A 263 -8.10 -6.79 6.72
C PHE A 263 -8.79 -7.46 7.92
N GLY A 264 -9.80 -6.83 8.49
CA GLY A 264 -10.62 -7.42 9.55
C GLY A 264 -11.48 -8.59 9.05
N PRO A 265 -12.18 -9.24 9.98
CA PRO A 265 -13.09 -10.34 9.63
C PRO A 265 -14.27 -9.84 8.80
N GLY A 266 -14.92 -10.74 8.07
CA GLY A 266 -16.12 -10.45 7.31
C GLY A 266 -15.99 -10.76 5.81
N ASP A 267 -17.06 -10.57 5.08
CA ASP A 267 -17.13 -10.79 3.64
C ASP A 267 -16.44 -9.66 2.87
N ASP A 268 -15.60 -10.01 1.90
CA ASP A 268 -14.80 -9.04 1.14
C ASP A 268 -15.69 -8.05 0.36
N ALA A 269 -16.81 -8.50 -0.20
CA ALA A 269 -17.71 -7.65 -0.97
C ALA A 269 -18.46 -6.65 -0.08
N GLU A 270 -18.90 -7.09 1.09
CA GLU A 270 -19.54 -6.21 2.08
C GLU A 270 -18.56 -5.14 2.59
N LYS A 271 -17.31 -5.51 2.88
CA LYS A 271 -16.27 -4.57 3.29
C LYS A 271 -15.98 -3.53 2.20
N VAL A 272 -15.74 -3.96 0.98
CA VAL A 272 -15.50 -3.04 -0.15
C VAL A 272 -16.67 -2.07 -0.32
N LYS A 273 -17.91 -2.56 -0.29
CA LYS A 273 -19.10 -1.73 -0.46
C LYS A 273 -19.33 -0.76 0.69
N SER A 274 -19.31 -1.24 1.93
CA SER A 274 -19.61 -0.42 3.11
C SER A 274 -18.54 0.62 3.37
N GLN A 275 -17.26 0.23 3.35
CA GLN A 275 -16.14 1.14 3.60
C GLN A 275 -15.95 2.14 2.45
N GLY A 276 -16.16 1.70 1.20
CA GLY A 276 -16.16 2.60 0.05
C GLY A 276 -17.27 3.65 0.12
N THR A 277 -18.47 3.27 0.56
CA THR A 277 -19.59 4.20 0.78
C THR A 277 -19.25 5.23 1.86
N TYR A 278 -18.66 4.77 2.97
CA TYR A 278 -18.22 5.66 4.06
C TYR A 278 -17.16 6.66 3.60
N LEU A 279 -16.11 6.21 2.92
CA LEU A 279 -15.06 7.09 2.40
C LEU A 279 -15.60 8.12 1.40
N LYS A 280 -16.53 7.73 0.53
CA LYS A 280 -17.18 8.66 -0.41
C LYS A 280 -17.98 9.73 0.32
N ALA A 281 -18.73 9.36 1.35
CA ALA A 281 -19.49 10.32 2.14
C ALA A 281 -18.55 11.35 2.80
N LEU A 282 -17.41 10.92 3.33
CA LEU A 282 -16.39 11.81 3.86
C LEU A 282 -15.73 12.67 2.77
N ALA A 283 -15.51 12.12 1.58
CA ALA A 283 -14.84 12.83 0.48
C ALA A 283 -15.72 13.88 -0.19
N GLY A 284 -17.03 13.73 -0.16
CA GLY A 284 -18.01 14.60 -0.83
C GLY A 284 -18.57 15.71 0.05
N GLY A 285 -18.24 15.77 1.36
CA GLY A 285 -18.69 16.77 2.34
C GLY A 285 -17.90 18.10 2.33
#